data_3f58c8cdb7e756993c11a3ad3ce5b004
#
_entry.id   3f58c8cdb7e756993c11a3ad3ce5b004
#
_cell.length_a   1.000
_cell.length_b   1.000
_cell.length_c   1.000
_cell.angle_alpha   90.00
_cell.angle_beta   90.00
_cell.angle_gamma   90.00
#
_symmetry.space_group_name_H-M   'P 1'
#
loop_
_entity.id
_entity.type
_entity.pdbx_description
1 polymer ?
#
loop_
_entity_poly.entity_id
_entity_poly.type
_entity_poly.pdbx_seq_one_letter_code
_entity_poly.pdbx_strand_id
1 'polypeptide(L)'
;MRLYGSGKALVLRQRRAGRWVMDERHLCHSPQERLFFNGHWQEGLLPWHEVGAATLEAYRRFEQQVRALSGAAPFHLPMTNQPLAPVQLALDAITFESWLAQQGLHDPHLRWYLDYCCRDAYGAGCARVSAWAGIHYFASRHGFQAPGSATAGERDSGVLTWPEGNGWITQRLAAPLRQGGQLHTAPSVLRIAEHARGVQVDAFDHATQTVQRWQAQRCIVALPVFMAARVVQAPPAFVQQAAQRLHWAPWLVANIHLSHPLQDRPGAAPAWDNVLYQDATPGGLGYVDASHQRLDARAAGAAPTVLTYYQALGELPGARAALAQQPWTHWADAIVHALSAPHPDLRARATHIAITRHGHAMATPVPGTQQFLSQIALKSPPDKRYQLSNGEQMAVLPSPTTARLAFAHADWSGYSVFEEAFTRGHHAALAHAR
;
A
#
# COMPACT_ATOMS: atom_id res chain seq x y z
N MET A 1 2.79 -17.44 -3.17
CA MET A 1 2.89 -16.59 -4.37
C MET A 1 3.98 -17.15 -5.28
N ARG A 2 3.72 -17.36 -6.57
CA ARG A 2 4.75 -17.77 -7.55
C ARG A 2 4.94 -16.61 -8.51
N LEU A 3 6.15 -16.03 -8.53
CA LEU A 3 6.55 -15.06 -9.52
C LEU A 3 7.30 -15.78 -10.64
N TYR A 4 6.84 -15.67 -11.88
CA TYR A 4 7.42 -16.34 -13.02
C TYR A 4 8.37 -15.40 -13.78
N GLY A 5 9.60 -15.81 -13.95
CA GLY A 5 10.58 -15.19 -14.86
C GLY A 5 11.52 -16.27 -15.42
N SER A 6 11.73 -16.29 -16.72
CA SER A 6 12.70 -17.09 -17.49
C SER A 6 13.12 -18.44 -16.89
N GLY A 7 12.16 -19.36 -16.73
CA GLY A 7 12.44 -20.77 -16.41
C GLY A 7 12.75 -21.10 -14.94
N LYS A 8 12.93 -20.12 -14.06
CA LYS A 8 13.06 -20.34 -12.61
C LYS A 8 12.00 -19.53 -11.90
N ALA A 9 10.97 -20.21 -11.37
CA ALA A 9 9.96 -19.59 -10.51
C ALA A 9 10.63 -19.04 -9.23
N LEU A 10 10.40 -17.79 -8.89
CA LEU A 10 10.72 -17.26 -7.58
C LEU A 10 9.71 -17.86 -6.59
N VAL A 11 10.13 -18.86 -5.84
CA VAL A 11 9.27 -19.55 -4.88
C VAL A 11 9.48 -18.93 -3.51
N LEU A 12 8.59 -18.02 -3.12
CA LEU A 12 8.56 -17.46 -1.76
C LEU A 12 7.92 -18.44 -0.77
N ARG A 13 7.13 -19.39 -1.26
CA ARG A 13 6.41 -20.38 -0.48
C ARG A 13 6.42 -21.71 -1.22
N GLN A 14 6.91 -22.76 -0.56
CA GLN A 14 6.94 -24.14 -1.09
C GLN A 14 5.98 -25.03 -0.32
N ARG A 15 5.32 -25.97 -0.99
CA ARG A 15 4.55 -27.01 -0.33
C ARG A 15 5.47 -28.21 -0.10
N ARG A 16 5.77 -28.53 1.17
CA ARG A 16 6.53 -29.72 1.58
C ARG A 16 5.64 -30.55 2.50
N ALA A 17 5.45 -31.83 2.19
CA ALA A 17 4.63 -32.77 2.97
C ALA A 17 3.22 -32.19 3.30
N GLY A 18 2.57 -31.53 2.34
CA GLY A 18 1.25 -30.94 2.53
C GLY A 18 1.21 -29.57 3.22
N ARG A 19 2.29 -29.13 3.85
CA ARG A 19 2.41 -27.82 4.55
C ARG A 19 3.11 -26.80 3.67
N TRP A 20 2.69 -25.54 3.80
CA TRP A 20 3.40 -24.42 3.19
C TRP A 20 4.63 -24.07 4.02
N VAL A 21 5.79 -24.03 3.38
CA VAL A 21 7.06 -23.64 3.99
C VAL A 21 7.54 -22.38 3.28
N MET A 22 7.87 -21.36 4.04
CA MET A 22 8.49 -20.11 3.57
C MET A 22 9.97 -20.10 3.93
N ASP A 23 10.77 -19.33 3.21
CA ASP A 23 12.15 -19.07 3.57
C ASP A 23 12.16 -18.10 4.76
N GLU A 24 12.63 -18.57 5.92
CA GLU A 24 12.65 -17.80 7.17
C GLU A 24 13.46 -16.51 7.07
N ARG A 25 14.42 -16.43 6.14
CA ARG A 25 15.19 -15.21 5.87
C ARG A 25 14.33 -14.07 5.34
N HIS A 26 13.13 -14.36 4.85
CA HIS A 26 12.17 -13.39 4.32
C HIS A 26 10.98 -13.18 5.24
N LEU A 27 10.98 -13.77 6.43
CA LEU A 27 9.98 -13.52 7.45
C LEU A 27 10.42 -12.36 8.34
N CYS A 28 9.51 -11.46 8.66
CA CYS A 28 9.73 -10.47 9.68
C CYS A 28 9.87 -11.16 11.04
N HIS A 29 10.89 -10.77 11.82
CA HIS A 29 11.09 -11.29 13.16
C HIS A 29 10.02 -10.75 14.11
N SER A 30 9.68 -11.54 15.13
CA SER A 30 8.78 -11.11 16.21
C SER A 30 9.55 -10.26 17.24
N PRO A 31 8.94 -9.18 17.79
CA PRO A 31 7.65 -8.63 17.41
C PRO A 31 7.71 -7.92 16.04
N GLN A 32 6.66 -8.09 15.26
CA GLN A 32 6.58 -7.44 13.94
C GLN A 32 6.25 -5.96 14.07
N GLU A 33 5.44 -5.61 15.05
CA GLU A 33 4.91 -4.27 15.28
C GLU A 33 4.73 -3.98 16.76
N ARG A 34 4.90 -2.71 17.15
CA ARG A 34 4.66 -2.24 18.52
C ARG A 34 4.09 -0.82 18.54
N LEU A 35 3.37 -0.50 19.58
CA LEU A 35 2.74 0.79 19.79
C LEU A 35 3.32 1.49 21.03
N PHE A 36 3.74 2.74 20.86
CA PHE A 36 4.09 3.61 21.98
C PHE A 36 2.82 4.23 22.56
N PHE A 37 2.43 3.77 23.75
CA PHE A 37 1.18 4.13 24.41
C PHE A 37 1.44 4.39 25.88
N ASN A 38 0.93 5.49 26.45
CA ASN A 38 1.08 5.87 27.85
C ASN A 38 2.55 5.84 28.35
N GLY A 39 3.51 6.24 27.51
CA GLY A 39 4.91 6.36 27.88
C GLY A 39 5.73 5.07 27.82
N HIS A 40 5.16 3.95 27.38
CA HIS A 40 5.84 2.67 27.19
C HIS A 40 5.42 1.96 25.90
N TRP A 41 6.21 0.97 25.47
CA TRP A 41 5.91 0.17 24.30
C TRP A 41 5.04 -1.02 24.65
N GLN A 42 3.97 -1.25 23.89
CA GLN A 42 3.18 -2.50 23.90
C GLN A 42 3.35 -3.25 22.58
N GLU A 43 3.25 -4.57 22.59
CA GLU A 43 3.23 -5.39 21.38
C GLU A 43 1.89 -5.25 20.66
N GLY A 44 1.94 -5.19 19.31
CA GLY A 44 0.78 -4.93 18.46
C GLY A 44 0.39 -3.46 18.41
N LEU A 45 -0.47 -3.08 17.44
CA LEU A 45 -0.86 -1.69 17.19
C LEU A 45 -2.19 -1.30 17.82
N LEU A 46 -3.04 -2.27 18.18
CA LEU A 46 -4.31 -1.99 18.85
C LEU A 46 -4.07 -1.68 20.34
N PRO A 47 -4.45 -0.49 20.86
CA PRO A 47 -4.34 -0.21 22.29
C PRO A 47 -5.11 -1.24 23.11
N TRP A 48 -4.45 -1.99 23.94
CA TRP A 48 -5.09 -3.01 24.79
C TRP A 48 -4.65 -2.97 26.24
N HIS A 49 -3.47 -2.44 26.51
CA HIS A 49 -2.95 -2.28 27.86
C HIS A 49 -3.55 -1.05 28.50
N GLU A 50 -4.01 -1.15 29.73
CA GLU A 50 -4.60 -0.03 30.51
C GLU A 50 -5.82 0.63 29.84
N VAL A 51 -6.55 -0.10 28.99
CA VAL A 51 -7.84 0.36 28.45
C VAL A 51 -9.01 -0.16 29.26
N GLY A 52 -10.13 0.58 29.27
CA GLY A 52 -11.34 0.21 30.01
C GLY A 52 -12.13 -0.93 29.35
N ALA A 53 -13.01 -1.59 30.14
CA ALA A 53 -13.89 -2.65 29.64
C ALA A 53 -14.77 -2.20 28.46
N ALA A 54 -15.18 -0.92 28.42
CA ALA A 54 -15.97 -0.35 27.34
C ALA A 54 -15.19 -0.37 26.00
N THR A 55 -13.90 -0.10 26.03
CA THR A 55 -13.02 -0.17 24.85
C THR A 55 -12.91 -1.60 24.35
N LEU A 56 -12.67 -2.57 25.23
CA LEU A 56 -12.60 -3.98 24.85
C LEU A 56 -13.94 -4.47 24.25
N GLU A 57 -15.06 -3.98 24.73
CA GLU A 57 -16.37 -4.29 24.17
C GLU A 57 -16.56 -3.64 22.78
N ALA A 58 -16.08 -2.42 22.58
CA ALA A 58 -16.11 -1.76 21.28
C ALA A 58 -15.29 -2.55 20.24
N TYR A 59 -14.15 -3.13 20.64
CA TYR A 59 -13.35 -4.01 19.78
C TYR A 59 -14.11 -5.27 19.38
N ARG A 60 -14.76 -5.96 20.32
CA ARG A 60 -15.58 -7.16 20.03
C ARG A 60 -16.75 -6.84 19.10
N ARG A 61 -17.42 -5.70 19.32
CA ARG A 61 -18.51 -5.26 18.45
C ARG A 61 -18.00 -4.98 17.02
N PHE A 62 -16.87 -4.33 16.85
CA PHE A 62 -16.29 -4.10 15.53
C PHE A 62 -15.88 -5.42 14.86
N GLU A 63 -15.27 -6.36 15.59
CA GLU A 63 -14.95 -7.71 15.09
C GLU A 63 -16.19 -8.41 14.56
N GLN A 64 -17.30 -8.37 15.28
CA GLN A 64 -18.58 -8.96 14.87
C GLN A 64 -19.12 -8.31 13.58
N GLN A 65 -19.03 -6.98 13.46
CA GLN A 65 -19.45 -6.25 12.25
C GLN A 65 -18.61 -6.67 11.02
N VAL A 66 -17.29 -6.71 11.15
CA VAL A 66 -16.41 -7.16 10.05
C VAL A 66 -16.75 -8.59 9.64
N ARG A 67 -16.95 -9.48 10.60
CA ARG A 67 -17.30 -10.90 10.34
C ARG A 67 -18.66 -11.01 9.64
N ALA A 68 -19.66 -10.27 10.08
CA ALA A 68 -20.99 -10.26 9.47
C ALA A 68 -20.94 -9.77 8.01
N LEU A 69 -20.20 -8.68 7.75
CA LEU A 69 -20.04 -8.12 6.42
C LEU A 69 -19.26 -9.07 5.49
N SER A 70 -18.23 -9.74 6.00
CA SER A 70 -17.48 -10.77 5.25
C SER A 70 -18.34 -11.98 4.90
N GLY A 71 -19.31 -12.32 5.76
CA GLY A 71 -20.30 -13.36 5.47
C GLY A 71 -21.39 -12.95 4.47
N ALA A 72 -21.69 -11.65 4.39
CA ALA A 72 -22.73 -11.12 3.52
C ALA A 72 -22.23 -10.89 2.08
N ALA A 73 -20.94 -10.56 1.91
CA ALA A 73 -20.34 -10.35 0.59
C ALA A 73 -18.82 -10.62 0.65
N PRO A 74 -18.22 -11.16 -0.43
CA PRO A 74 -16.78 -11.42 -0.47
C PRO A 74 -15.98 -10.13 -0.64
N PHE A 75 -14.88 -10.02 0.11
CA PHE A 75 -13.84 -9.00 -0.05
C PHE A 75 -12.55 -9.70 -0.46
N HIS A 76 -11.96 -9.27 -1.57
CA HIS A 76 -10.80 -9.93 -2.16
C HIS A 76 -9.59 -8.99 -2.28
N LEU A 77 -8.40 -9.58 -2.13
CA LEU A 77 -7.13 -8.97 -2.45
C LEU A 77 -6.26 -10.01 -3.20
N PRO A 78 -5.93 -9.83 -4.49
CA PRO A 78 -6.36 -8.72 -5.37
C PRO A 78 -7.85 -8.71 -5.66
N MET A 79 -8.37 -7.53 -6.08
CA MET A 79 -9.78 -7.32 -6.38
C MET A 79 -10.24 -8.19 -7.56
N THR A 80 -11.40 -8.80 -7.42
CA THR A 80 -12.00 -9.69 -8.44
C THR A 80 -13.02 -8.97 -9.32
N ASN A 81 -13.26 -9.50 -10.52
CA ASN A 81 -14.25 -8.98 -11.46
C ASN A 81 -15.68 -9.44 -11.10
N GLN A 82 -16.07 -9.23 -9.85
CA GLN A 82 -17.44 -9.46 -9.42
C GLN A 82 -18.17 -8.13 -9.25
N PRO A 83 -19.41 -8.02 -9.70
CA PRO A 83 -20.22 -6.85 -9.39
C PRO A 83 -20.30 -6.66 -7.86
N LEU A 84 -20.21 -5.40 -7.43
CA LEU A 84 -20.36 -5.08 -6.02
C LEU A 84 -21.77 -5.49 -5.55
N ALA A 85 -21.85 -6.23 -4.47
CA ALA A 85 -23.12 -6.56 -3.82
C ALA A 85 -23.79 -5.29 -3.26
N PRO A 86 -25.13 -5.27 -3.08
CA PRO A 86 -25.84 -4.12 -2.54
C PRO A 86 -25.25 -3.59 -1.23
N VAL A 87 -24.82 -4.47 -0.32
CA VAL A 87 -24.16 -4.09 0.94
C VAL A 87 -22.82 -3.38 0.69
N GLN A 88 -22.04 -3.82 -0.29
CA GLN A 88 -20.78 -3.18 -0.66
C GLN A 88 -20.99 -1.82 -1.31
N LEU A 89 -22.02 -1.66 -2.14
CA LEU A 89 -22.41 -0.37 -2.71
C LEU A 89 -22.86 0.62 -1.62
N ALA A 90 -23.63 0.15 -0.63
CA ALA A 90 -24.04 0.97 0.50
C ALA A 90 -22.81 1.43 1.34
N LEU A 91 -21.84 0.56 1.55
CA LEU A 91 -20.58 0.90 2.23
C LEU A 91 -19.74 1.89 1.40
N ASP A 92 -19.69 1.73 0.08
CA ASP A 92 -18.92 2.63 -0.80
C ASP A 92 -19.54 4.03 -0.89
N ALA A 93 -20.83 4.19 -0.58
CA ALA A 93 -21.55 5.46 -0.70
C ALA A 93 -21.25 6.48 0.42
N ILE A 94 -20.70 6.05 1.56
CA ILE A 94 -20.48 6.88 2.75
C ILE A 94 -19.03 6.77 3.23
N THR A 95 -18.59 7.76 4.04
CA THR A 95 -17.27 7.70 4.68
C THR A 95 -17.25 6.63 5.78
N PHE A 96 -16.07 6.11 6.08
CA PHE A 96 -15.93 5.14 7.16
C PHE A 96 -16.28 5.74 8.52
N GLU A 97 -15.92 7.00 8.74
CA GLU A 97 -16.31 7.73 9.96
C GLU A 97 -17.84 7.79 10.13
N SER A 98 -18.59 8.13 9.05
CA SER A 98 -20.04 8.17 9.06
C SER A 98 -20.64 6.79 9.35
N TRP A 99 -20.09 5.74 8.75
CA TRP A 99 -20.52 4.37 9.01
C TRP A 99 -20.27 3.96 10.46
N LEU A 100 -19.08 4.23 11.01
CA LEU A 100 -18.76 3.96 12.41
C LEU A 100 -19.72 4.66 13.38
N ALA A 101 -20.10 5.91 13.07
CA ALA A 101 -21.08 6.65 13.84
C ALA A 101 -22.48 6.00 13.80
N GLN A 102 -22.94 5.57 12.62
CA GLN A 102 -24.20 4.84 12.45
C GLN A 102 -24.23 3.51 13.21
N GLN A 103 -23.07 2.83 13.34
CA GLN A 103 -22.96 1.59 14.11
C GLN A 103 -22.82 1.84 15.64
N GLY A 104 -22.80 3.09 16.08
CA GLY A 104 -22.60 3.45 17.50
C GLY A 104 -21.20 3.09 18.01
N LEU A 105 -20.20 3.05 17.12
CA LEU A 105 -18.81 2.77 17.45
C LEU A 105 -18.06 4.10 17.68
N HIS A 106 -18.09 4.62 18.90
CA HIS A 106 -17.55 5.93 19.27
C HIS A 106 -16.31 5.86 20.16
N ASP A 107 -15.86 4.65 20.53
CA ASP A 107 -14.69 4.48 21.39
C ASP A 107 -13.45 5.14 20.77
N PRO A 108 -12.72 6.00 21.51
CA PRO A 108 -11.62 6.79 20.95
C PRO A 108 -10.40 5.93 20.56
N HIS A 109 -10.13 4.83 21.28
CA HIS A 109 -9.02 3.94 20.97
C HIS A 109 -9.29 3.12 19.72
N LEU A 110 -10.51 2.58 19.59
CA LEU A 110 -10.95 1.91 18.36
C LEU A 110 -10.87 2.87 17.17
N ARG A 111 -11.42 4.08 17.30
CA ARG A 111 -11.42 5.07 16.24
C ARG A 111 -10.02 5.48 15.82
N TRP A 112 -9.12 5.68 16.75
CA TRP A 112 -7.72 5.98 16.48
C TRP A 112 -7.07 4.86 15.66
N TYR A 113 -7.26 3.60 16.08
CA TYR A 113 -6.67 2.45 15.38
C TYR A 113 -7.22 2.29 13.96
N LEU A 114 -8.53 2.42 13.78
CA LEU A 114 -9.16 2.32 12.45
C LEU A 114 -8.73 3.46 11.53
N ASP A 115 -8.57 4.67 12.08
CA ASP A 115 -8.06 5.82 11.36
C ASP A 115 -6.59 5.63 10.95
N TYR A 116 -5.76 5.11 11.86
CA TYR A 116 -4.39 4.71 11.56
C TYR A 116 -4.35 3.71 10.39
N CYS A 117 -5.13 2.63 10.45
CA CYS A 117 -5.18 1.62 9.37
C CYS A 117 -5.58 2.23 8.02
N CYS A 118 -6.52 3.18 8.01
CA CYS A 118 -6.92 3.88 6.80
C CYS A 118 -5.81 4.80 6.26
N ARG A 119 -5.13 5.54 7.14
CA ARG A 119 -4.01 6.39 6.75
C ARG A 119 -2.83 5.58 6.20
N ASP A 120 -2.52 4.47 6.82
CA ASP A 120 -1.47 3.55 6.35
C ASP A 120 -1.82 2.94 4.98
N ALA A 121 -3.01 2.40 4.80
CA ALA A 121 -3.40 1.68 3.59
C ALA A 121 -3.83 2.58 2.43
N TYR A 122 -4.35 3.80 2.70
CA TYR A 122 -4.98 4.67 1.69
C TYR A 122 -4.47 6.12 1.71
N GLY A 123 -3.55 6.45 2.60
CA GLY A 123 -2.97 7.79 2.73
C GLY A 123 -3.90 8.84 3.34
N ALA A 124 -5.09 8.46 3.79
CA ALA A 124 -6.08 9.33 4.42
C ALA A 124 -6.90 8.53 5.43
N GLY A 125 -7.43 9.17 6.47
CA GLY A 125 -8.16 8.52 7.55
C GLY A 125 -9.65 8.30 7.28
N CYS A 126 -10.36 7.91 8.33
CA CYS A 126 -11.78 7.52 8.29
C CYS A 126 -12.72 8.59 7.77
N ALA A 127 -12.39 9.88 7.91
CA ALA A 127 -13.21 10.99 7.45
C ALA A 127 -13.20 11.15 5.91
N ARG A 128 -12.23 10.56 5.22
CA ARG A 128 -12.05 10.67 3.76
C ARG A 128 -12.32 9.37 3.03
N VAL A 129 -11.89 8.24 3.55
CA VAL A 129 -12.06 6.94 2.88
C VAL A 129 -13.48 6.45 2.99
N SER A 130 -13.95 5.68 2.00
CA SER A 130 -15.27 5.04 2.04
C SER A 130 -15.32 3.95 3.12
N ALA A 131 -16.52 3.67 3.63
CA ALA A 131 -16.72 2.57 4.57
C ALA A 131 -16.38 1.23 3.92
N TRP A 132 -16.58 1.09 2.61
CA TRP A 132 -16.13 -0.08 1.88
C TRP A 132 -14.62 -0.31 2.05
N ALA A 133 -13.81 0.74 1.88
CA ALA A 133 -12.35 0.66 2.01
C ALA A 133 -11.92 0.30 3.43
N GLY A 134 -12.51 0.97 4.44
CA GLY A 134 -12.23 0.68 5.85
C GLY A 134 -12.55 -0.76 6.25
N ILE A 135 -13.65 -1.33 5.75
CA ILE A 135 -14.01 -2.73 5.97
C ILE A 135 -13.14 -3.67 5.14
N HIS A 136 -12.88 -3.33 3.87
CA HIS A 136 -12.02 -4.12 2.98
C HIS A 136 -10.62 -4.34 3.56
N TYR A 137 -10.05 -3.36 4.27
CA TYR A 137 -8.75 -3.49 4.93
C TYR A 137 -8.68 -4.75 5.79
N PHE A 138 -9.71 -5.03 6.57
CA PHE A 138 -9.80 -6.22 7.43
C PHE A 138 -10.36 -7.44 6.70
N ALA A 139 -11.48 -7.29 6.02
CA ALA A 139 -12.26 -8.39 5.46
C ALA A 139 -11.56 -9.13 4.31
N SER A 140 -10.68 -8.46 3.55
CA SER A 140 -9.89 -9.08 2.49
C SER A 140 -8.61 -9.80 2.98
N ARG A 141 -8.32 -9.71 4.27
CA ARG A 141 -7.14 -10.33 4.92
C ARG A 141 -7.61 -11.33 5.98
N HIS A 142 -7.16 -11.12 7.22
CA HIS A 142 -7.40 -12.04 8.35
C HIS A 142 -8.60 -11.63 9.24
N GLY A 143 -9.34 -10.60 8.85
CA GLY A 143 -10.37 -9.99 9.67
C GLY A 143 -9.78 -9.05 10.73
N PHE A 144 -10.66 -8.45 11.52
CA PHE A 144 -10.27 -7.75 12.75
C PHE A 144 -10.30 -8.74 13.91
N GLN A 145 -9.35 -8.66 14.81
CA GLN A 145 -9.24 -9.53 15.98
C GLN A 145 -9.23 -8.68 17.25
N ALA A 146 -10.24 -8.83 18.08
CA ALA A 146 -10.27 -8.21 19.40
C ALA A 146 -9.29 -8.93 20.35
N PRO A 147 -8.66 -8.23 21.31
CA PRO A 147 -7.83 -8.86 22.32
C PRO A 147 -8.60 -9.94 23.11
N GLY A 148 -8.00 -11.14 23.26
CA GLY A 148 -8.63 -12.28 23.90
C GLY A 148 -9.68 -13.02 23.05
N SER A 149 -9.79 -12.73 21.76
CA SER A 149 -10.60 -13.50 20.81
C SER A 149 -10.02 -14.92 20.64
N ALA A 150 -10.89 -15.94 20.56
CA ALA A 150 -10.51 -17.36 20.42
C ALA A 150 -9.73 -17.65 19.11
N THR A 151 -9.74 -16.74 18.15
CA THR A 151 -9.01 -16.85 16.87
C THR A 151 -7.65 -16.18 16.87
N ALA A 152 -7.26 -15.49 17.95
CA ALA A 152 -6.03 -14.71 18.02
C ALA A 152 -4.74 -15.56 18.00
N GLY A 153 -4.79 -16.86 18.28
CA GLY A 153 -3.63 -17.76 18.35
C GLY A 153 -3.36 -18.60 17.09
N GLU A 154 -4.26 -18.66 16.12
CA GLU A 154 -4.15 -19.64 15.02
C GLU A 154 -3.55 -19.12 13.71
N ARG A 155 -3.24 -17.84 13.58
CA ARG A 155 -2.86 -17.22 12.29
C ARG A 155 -1.64 -16.33 12.36
N ASP A 156 -0.55 -16.82 12.92
CA ASP A 156 0.75 -16.22 12.64
C ASP A 156 1.14 -16.53 11.19
N SER A 157 0.59 -15.78 10.26
CA SER A 157 0.89 -15.86 8.83
C SER A 157 2.11 -15.02 8.49
N GLY A 158 3.13 -14.97 9.29
CA GLY A 158 4.38 -14.23 9.16
C GLY A 158 4.41 -13.21 8.01
N VAL A 159 4.72 -11.96 8.28
CA VAL A 159 4.87 -10.92 7.25
C VAL A 159 6.17 -11.16 6.48
N LEU A 160 6.08 -11.18 5.13
CA LEU A 160 7.26 -11.25 4.28
C LEU A 160 7.89 -9.88 4.14
N THR A 161 9.18 -9.78 4.46
CA THR A 161 9.95 -8.54 4.37
C THR A 161 11.33 -8.79 3.77
N TRP A 162 11.94 -7.72 3.25
CA TRP A 162 13.30 -7.74 2.72
C TRP A 162 14.02 -6.45 3.15
N PRO A 163 15.32 -6.50 3.46
CA PRO A 163 16.08 -5.30 3.79
C PRO A 163 16.00 -4.21 2.73
N GLU A 164 15.85 -4.60 1.43
CA GLU A 164 15.67 -3.69 0.30
C GLU A 164 14.22 -3.24 0.12
N GLY A 165 13.31 -3.61 1.03
CA GLY A 165 11.88 -3.38 0.89
C GLY A 165 11.30 -4.04 -0.37
N ASN A 166 10.16 -3.55 -0.88
CA ASN A 166 9.52 -4.07 -2.08
C ASN A 166 10.36 -3.92 -3.36
N GLY A 167 11.42 -3.11 -3.33
CA GLY A 167 12.42 -3.04 -4.40
C GLY A 167 13.04 -4.39 -4.72
N TRP A 168 13.18 -5.26 -3.72
CA TRP A 168 13.68 -6.63 -3.90
C TRP A 168 12.83 -7.44 -4.90
N ILE A 169 11.49 -7.37 -4.80
CA ILE A 169 10.57 -8.03 -5.72
C ILE A 169 10.68 -7.42 -7.12
N THR A 170 10.64 -6.09 -7.20
CA THR A 170 10.72 -5.34 -8.46
C THR A 170 12.01 -5.64 -9.21
N GLN A 171 13.15 -5.67 -8.53
CA GLN A 171 14.44 -5.99 -9.13
C GLN A 171 14.48 -7.40 -9.72
N ARG A 172 13.88 -8.38 -9.05
CA ARG A 172 13.79 -9.77 -9.54
C ARG A 172 12.88 -9.91 -10.75
N LEU A 173 11.76 -9.19 -10.77
CA LEU A 173 10.88 -9.13 -11.94
C LEU A 173 11.57 -8.46 -13.13
N ALA A 174 12.38 -7.45 -12.89
CA ALA A 174 13.09 -6.70 -13.92
C ALA A 174 14.37 -7.41 -14.42
N ALA A 175 14.96 -8.33 -13.65
CA ALA A 175 16.23 -8.94 -13.97
C ALA A 175 16.28 -9.63 -15.35
N PRO A 176 15.30 -10.44 -15.78
CA PRO A 176 15.28 -11.03 -17.12
C PRO A 176 15.25 -9.97 -18.23
N LEU A 177 14.46 -8.91 -18.04
CA LEU A 177 14.34 -7.80 -19.01
C LEU A 177 15.65 -7.02 -19.14
N ARG A 178 16.33 -6.82 -18.01
CA ARG A 178 17.64 -6.15 -17.98
C ARG A 178 18.70 -7.00 -18.71
N GLN A 179 18.75 -8.30 -18.45
CA GLN A 179 19.66 -9.24 -19.10
C GLN A 179 19.40 -9.34 -20.62
N GLY A 180 18.15 -9.25 -21.04
CA GLY A 180 17.75 -9.25 -22.45
C GLY A 180 17.87 -7.88 -23.15
N GLY A 181 18.36 -6.83 -22.48
CA GLY A 181 18.45 -5.48 -23.06
C GLY A 181 17.10 -4.81 -23.35
N GLN A 182 16.02 -5.30 -22.71
CA GLN A 182 14.65 -4.83 -22.95
C GLN A 182 14.21 -3.76 -21.95
N LEU A 183 15.00 -3.49 -20.91
CA LEU A 183 14.71 -2.50 -19.88
C LEU A 183 15.50 -1.21 -20.14
N HIS A 184 14.78 -0.13 -20.41
CA HIS A 184 15.30 1.23 -20.59
C HIS A 184 14.87 2.11 -19.43
N THR A 185 15.80 2.59 -18.62
CA THR A 185 15.51 3.34 -17.36
C THR A 185 15.78 4.85 -17.47
N ALA A 186 16.48 5.30 -18.50
CA ALA A 186 16.79 6.71 -18.70
C ALA A 186 15.65 7.53 -19.37
N PRO A 187 14.79 6.96 -20.25
CA PRO A 187 13.77 7.74 -20.94
C PRO A 187 12.59 8.12 -20.04
N SER A 188 12.15 9.40 -20.14
CA SER A 188 10.87 9.88 -19.61
C SER A 188 9.85 9.99 -20.74
N VAL A 189 8.73 9.28 -20.64
CA VAL A 189 7.67 9.30 -21.66
C VAL A 189 6.99 10.66 -21.67
N LEU A 190 6.95 11.28 -22.86
CA LEU A 190 6.35 12.59 -23.12
C LEU A 190 4.98 12.46 -23.77
N ARG A 191 4.80 11.49 -24.69
CA ARG A 191 3.60 11.30 -25.48
C ARG A 191 3.41 9.85 -25.88
N ILE A 192 2.16 9.37 -25.82
CA ILE A 192 1.72 8.07 -26.33
C ILE A 192 0.58 8.34 -27.31
N ALA A 193 0.74 7.99 -28.58
CA ALA A 193 -0.27 8.18 -29.61
C ALA A 193 -0.71 6.85 -30.22
N GLU A 194 -2.01 6.54 -30.15
CA GLU A 194 -2.60 5.38 -30.79
C GLU A 194 -3.04 5.74 -32.23
N HIS A 195 -2.67 4.91 -33.19
CA HIS A 195 -3.01 5.05 -34.60
C HIS A 195 -3.61 3.75 -35.15
N ALA A 196 -4.21 3.82 -36.32
CA ALA A 196 -4.83 2.63 -36.97
C ALA A 196 -3.83 1.47 -37.15
N ARG A 197 -2.53 1.74 -37.36
CA ARG A 197 -1.49 0.73 -37.63
C ARG A 197 -0.61 0.39 -36.44
N GLY A 198 -0.68 1.12 -35.33
CA GLY A 198 0.21 0.90 -34.17
C GLY A 198 0.13 2.01 -33.12
N VAL A 199 1.12 2.01 -32.27
CA VAL A 199 1.30 3.00 -31.20
C VAL A 199 2.66 3.66 -31.37
N GLN A 200 2.70 4.98 -31.21
CA GLN A 200 3.93 5.77 -31.20
C GLN A 200 4.16 6.30 -29.78
N VAL A 201 5.35 6.13 -29.25
CA VAL A 201 5.77 6.64 -27.95
C VAL A 201 6.96 7.56 -28.14
N ASP A 202 6.81 8.82 -27.75
CA ASP A 202 7.90 9.79 -27.73
C ASP A 202 8.40 9.91 -26.28
N ALA A 203 9.70 9.78 -26.08
CA ALA A 203 10.33 9.84 -24.78
C ALA A 203 11.64 10.66 -24.84
N PHE A 204 11.88 11.43 -23.78
CA PHE A 204 13.14 12.14 -23.60
C PHE A 204 14.13 11.27 -22.85
N ASP A 205 15.23 10.95 -23.48
CA ASP A 205 16.32 10.18 -22.87
C ASP A 205 17.28 11.12 -22.13
N HIS A 206 17.29 11.01 -20.80
CA HIS A 206 18.11 11.86 -19.94
C HIS A 206 19.61 11.55 -20.03
N ALA A 207 19.99 10.35 -20.48
CA ALA A 207 21.40 9.99 -20.64
C ALA A 207 22.00 10.60 -21.90
N THR A 208 21.25 10.60 -23.00
CA THR A 208 21.72 11.13 -24.30
C THR A 208 21.23 12.54 -24.59
N GLN A 209 20.33 13.10 -23.74
CA GLN A 209 19.68 14.42 -23.92
C GLN A 209 18.96 14.56 -25.27
N THR A 210 18.37 13.46 -25.74
CA THR A 210 17.65 13.41 -27.03
C THR A 210 16.22 12.93 -26.87
N VAL A 211 15.36 13.31 -27.81
CA VAL A 211 14.02 12.73 -27.92
C VAL A 211 14.09 11.50 -28.80
N GLN A 212 13.66 10.39 -28.26
CA GLN A 212 13.58 9.10 -28.95
C GLN A 212 12.12 8.78 -29.28
N ARG A 213 11.89 8.15 -30.43
CA ARG A 213 10.59 7.69 -30.87
C ARG A 213 10.55 6.19 -30.99
N TRP A 214 9.63 5.57 -30.28
CA TRP A 214 9.37 4.15 -30.31
C TRP A 214 8.09 3.88 -31.10
N GLN A 215 8.10 2.83 -31.91
CA GLN A 215 6.91 2.36 -32.62
C GLN A 215 6.64 0.92 -32.24
N ALA A 216 5.39 0.62 -31.91
CA ALA A 216 4.93 -0.70 -31.50
C ALA A 216 3.54 -1.00 -32.07
N GLN A 217 3.19 -2.26 -32.16
CA GLN A 217 1.83 -2.64 -32.55
C GLN A 217 0.81 -2.37 -31.43
N ARG A 218 1.24 -2.53 -30.17
CA ARG A 218 0.43 -2.36 -28.95
C ARG A 218 1.31 -1.78 -27.84
N CYS A 219 0.66 -1.15 -26.84
CA CYS A 219 1.37 -0.58 -25.71
C CYS A 219 0.58 -0.81 -24.42
N ILE A 220 1.29 -1.19 -23.35
CA ILE A 220 0.74 -1.21 -22.00
C ILE A 220 1.18 0.07 -21.29
N VAL A 221 0.19 0.89 -20.92
CA VAL A 221 0.38 2.14 -20.20
C VAL A 221 0.30 1.84 -18.70
N ALA A 222 1.45 1.54 -18.09
CA ALA A 222 1.56 1.20 -16.67
C ALA A 222 1.91 2.44 -15.82
N LEU A 223 1.20 3.53 -16.07
CA LEU A 223 1.38 4.82 -15.40
C LEU A 223 0.22 5.10 -14.46
N PRO A 224 0.46 5.91 -13.38
CA PRO A 224 -0.65 6.47 -12.61
C PRO A 224 -1.67 7.14 -13.54
N VAL A 225 -2.96 7.00 -13.22
CA VAL A 225 -4.05 7.45 -14.10
C VAL A 225 -3.93 8.92 -14.45
N PHE A 226 -3.55 9.79 -13.50
CA PHE A 226 -3.36 11.23 -13.76
C PHE A 226 -2.19 11.51 -14.71
N MET A 227 -1.17 10.65 -14.76
CA MET A 227 -0.08 10.75 -15.73
C MET A 227 -0.51 10.22 -17.09
N ALA A 228 -1.19 9.07 -17.12
CA ALA A 228 -1.74 8.50 -18.36
C ALA A 228 -2.65 9.50 -19.08
N ALA A 229 -3.52 10.20 -18.34
CA ALA A 229 -4.40 11.22 -18.90
C ALA A 229 -3.66 12.42 -19.54
N ARG A 230 -2.41 12.67 -19.15
CA ARG A 230 -1.57 13.77 -19.67
C ARG A 230 -0.73 13.37 -20.86
N VAL A 231 -0.16 12.14 -20.83
CA VAL A 231 0.81 11.71 -21.86
C VAL A 231 0.16 10.95 -23.02
N VAL A 232 -1.02 10.36 -22.83
CA VAL A 232 -1.78 9.73 -23.92
C VAL A 232 -2.45 10.83 -24.76
N GLN A 233 -2.11 10.86 -26.04
CA GLN A 233 -2.75 11.78 -26.98
C GLN A 233 -4.22 11.39 -27.21
N ALA A 234 -5.15 12.32 -27.04
CA ALA A 234 -6.58 12.05 -27.07
C ALA A 234 -6.99 10.88 -26.16
N PRO A 235 -6.74 10.98 -24.84
CA PRO A 235 -6.97 9.86 -23.94
C PRO A 235 -8.43 9.44 -23.96
N PRO A 236 -8.72 8.12 -23.87
CA PRO A 236 -10.09 7.62 -23.82
C PRO A 236 -10.92 8.26 -22.72
N ALA A 237 -12.23 8.36 -22.92
CA ALA A 237 -13.12 9.00 -21.95
C ALA A 237 -13.03 8.39 -20.54
N PHE A 238 -12.85 7.08 -20.43
CA PHE A 238 -12.69 6.42 -19.13
C PHE A 238 -11.41 6.84 -18.40
N VAL A 239 -10.30 7.11 -19.11
CA VAL A 239 -9.05 7.63 -18.53
C VAL A 239 -9.24 9.06 -18.04
N GLN A 240 -9.89 9.91 -18.85
CA GLN A 240 -10.19 11.30 -18.46
C GLN A 240 -11.09 11.35 -17.22
N GLN A 241 -12.17 10.56 -17.21
CA GLN A 241 -13.09 10.47 -16.08
C GLN A 241 -12.40 9.95 -14.82
N ALA A 242 -11.54 8.93 -14.94
CA ALA A 242 -10.79 8.41 -13.82
C ALA A 242 -9.79 9.44 -13.26
N ALA A 243 -9.09 10.18 -14.13
CA ALA A 243 -8.17 11.24 -13.70
C ALA A 243 -8.87 12.39 -12.95
N GLN A 244 -10.17 12.62 -13.21
CA GLN A 244 -10.99 13.63 -12.54
C GLN A 244 -11.62 13.14 -11.22
N ARG A 245 -11.94 11.84 -11.13
CA ARG A 245 -12.68 11.27 -10.00
C ARG A 245 -11.82 10.59 -8.96
N LEU A 246 -10.68 10.04 -9.36
CA LEU A 246 -9.76 9.42 -8.40
C LEU A 246 -9.01 10.49 -7.59
N HIS A 247 -8.75 10.17 -6.35
CA HIS A 247 -8.01 11.01 -5.43
C HIS A 247 -6.68 10.33 -5.07
N TRP A 248 -5.64 11.12 -4.86
CA TRP A 248 -4.31 10.65 -4.44
C TRP A 248 -3.85 11.42 -3.23
N ALA A 249 -3.43 10.71 -2.21
CA ALA A 249 -2.85 11.29 -1.01
C ALA A 249 -1.41 11.76 -1.27
N PRO A 250 -1.03 12.96 -0.80
CA PRO A 250 0.38 13.30 -0.63
C PRO A 250 0.96 12.53 0.55
N TRP A 251 2.28 12.26 0.48
CA TRP A 251 2.97 11.44 1.46
C TRP A 251 4.41 11.93 1.64
N LEU A 252 4.90 11.90 2.87
CA LEU A 252 6.28 12.16 3.20
C LEU A 252 6.94 10.90 3.75
N VAL A 253 8.14 10.62 3.27
CA VAL A 253 9.01 9.56 3.79
C VAL A 253 10.33 10.17 4.20
N ALA A 254 10.80 9.90 5.42
CA ALA A 254 12.09 10.39 5.88
C ALA A 254 12.97 9.23 6.35
N ASN A 255 14.15 9.12 5.76
CA ASN A 255 15.19 8.20 6.23
C ASN A 255 16.11 8.95 7.21
N ILE A 256 16.10 8.51 8.46
CA ILE A 256 16.86 9.11 9.56
C ILE A 256 18.06 8.21 9.83
N HIS A 257 19.24 8.67 9.46
CA HIS A 257 20.50 7.96 9.72
C HIS A 257 20.96 8.23 11.12
N LEU A 258 21.23 7.18 11.87
CA LEU A 258 21.66 7.23 13.26
C LEU A 258 23.10 6.77 13.39
N SER A 259 23.90 7.50 14.18
CA SER A 259 25.27 7.09 14.52
C SER A 259 25.32 5.83 15.37
N HIS A 260 24.33 5.64 16.23
CA HIS A 260 24.14 4.50 17.12
C HIS A 260 22.64 4.27 17.32
N PRO A 261 22.20 3.07 17.75
CA PRO A 261 20.82 2.81 18.15
C PRO A 261 20.34 3.79 19.22
N LEU A 262 19.05 4.08 19.18
CA LEU A 262 18.38 4.94 20.13
C LEU A 262 18.19 4.23 21.47
N GLN A 263 18.12 5.04 22.55
CA GLN A 263 17.64 4.54 23.83
C GLN A 263 16.16 4.24 23.71
N ASP A 264 15.79 3.02 24.08
CA ASP A 264 14.41 2.59 24.03
C ASP A 264 13.68 2.85 25.35
N ARG A 265 12.39 3.14 25.28
CA ARG A 265 11.53 3.19 26.46
C ARG A 265 11.17 1.78 26.91
N PRO A 266 10.79 1.59 28.20
CA PRO A 266 10.34 0.30 28.69
C PRO A 266 9.16 -0.27 27.91
N GLY A 267 9.02 -1.59 27.92
CA GLY A 267 7.90 -2.31 27.34
C GLY A 267 8.32 -3.36 26.31
N ALA A 268 7.56 -3.50 25.24
CA ALA A 268 7.81 -4.47 24.18
C ALA A 268 9.18 -4.26 23.52
N ALA A 269 9.80 -5.36 23.12
CA ALA A 269 11.09 -5.37 22.42
C ALA A 269 11.03 -4.56 21.12
N PRO A 270 12.18 -4.07 20.60
CA PRO A 270 12.24 -3.41 19.30
C PRO A 270 11.56 -4.23 18.21
N ALA A 271 10.77 -3.55 17.35
CA ALA A 271 10.01 -4.16 16.28
C ALA A 271 10.41 -3.58 14.92
N TRP A 272 10.00 -4.25 13.87
CA TRP A 272 10.12 -3.72 12.51
C TRP A 272 9.28 -2.46 12.35
N ASP A 273 8.00 -2.48 12.73
CA ASP A 273 7.10 -1.34 12.70
C ASP A 273 6.86 -0.76 14.10
N ASN A 274 6.99 0.55 14.25
CA ASN A 274 6.98 1.25 15.54
C ASN A 274 6.06 2.47 15.42
N VAL A 275 4.86 2.36 15.96
CA VAL A 275 3.79 3.35 15.83
C VAL A 275 3.63 4.14 17.12
N LEU A 276 3.27 5.41 17.01
CA LEU A 276 3.02 6.29 18.14
C LEU A 276 1.52 6.54 18.26
N TYR A 277 0.95 6.22 19.42
CA TYR A 277 -0.42 6.60 19.71
C TYR A 277 -0.53 8.12 19.79
N GLN A 278 -1.47 8.70 19.03
CA GLN A 278 -1.66 10.15 18.96
C GLN A 278 -0.34 10.90 18.68
N ASP A 279 0.37 10.51 17.61
CA ASP A 279 1.58 11.19 17.14
C ASP A 279 1.37 12.72 17.15
N ALA A 280 2.34 13.45 17.68
CA ALA A 280 2.30 14.91 17.77
C ALA A 280 2.26 15.57 16.36
N THR A 281 2.64 14.83 15.33
CA THR A 281 2.62 15.30 13.94
C THR A 281 1.34 14.82 13.23
N PRO A 282 0.48 15.72 12.74
CA PRO A 282 -0.73 15.33 12.03
C PRO A 282 -0.41 14.41 10.84
N GLY A 283 -1.06 13.23 10.81
CA GLY A 283 -0.84 12.22 9.78
C GLY A 283 0.39 11.34 9.98
N GLY A 284 1.12 11.48 11.09
CA GLY A 284 2.24 10.61 11.46
C GLY A 284 1.80 9.15 11.59
N LEU A 285 2.64 8.23 11.09
CA LEU A 285 2.42 6.79 11.12
C LEU A 285 3.51 6.04 11.90
N GLY A 286 4.43 6.78 12.54
CA GLY A 286 5.58 6.19 13.19
C GLY A 286 6.72 5.89 12.24
N TYR A 287 7.51 4.85 12.52
CA TYR A 287 8.71 4.53 11.75
C TYR A 287 8.97 3.03 11.66
N VAL A 288 9.62 2.62 10.57
CA VAL A 288 10.19 1.28 10.41
C VAL A 288 11.67 1.31 10.79
N ASP A 289 12.11 0.33 11.58
CA ASP A 289 13.52 0.09 11.86
C ASP A 289 14.09 -0.96 10.92
N ALA A 290 14.87 -0.52 9.93
CA ALA A 290 15.49 -1.42 8.96
C ALA A 290 16.49 -2.42 9.58
N SER A 291 17.02 -2.14 10.76
CA SER A 291 17.94 -3.04 11.45
C SER A 291 17.27 -4.34 11.90
N HIS A 292 15.96 -4.30 12.14
CA HIS A 292 15.16 -5.47 12.54
C HIS A 292 15.14 -6.60 11.49
N GLN A 293 15.40 -6.28 10.22
CA GLN A 293 15.46 -7.26 9.12
C GLN A 293 16.87 -7.68 8.76
N ARG A 294 17.89 -7.24 9.51
CA ARG A 294 19.28 -7.55 9.18
C ARG A 294 19.56 -9.03 9.42
N LEU A 295 20.18 -9.66 8.43
CA LEU A 295 20.59 -11.07 8.48
C LEU A 295 22.04 -11.24 8.93
N ASP A 296 22.79 -10.14 9.10
CA ASP A 296 24.16 -10.16 9.58
C ASP A 296 24.19 -10.23 11.11
N ALA A 297 25.02 -11.12 11.65
CA ALA A 297 25.15 -11.39 13.08
C ALA A 297 25.90 -10.27 13.85
N ARG A 298 25.71 -8.99 13.48
CA ARG A 298 26.27 -7.88 14.25
C ARG A 298 25.50 -7.71 15.54
N ALA A 299 26.24 -7.55 16.65
CA ALA A 299 25.63 -7.29 17.94
C ALA A 299 24.66 -6.10 17.84
N ALA A 300 23.42 -6.31 18.25
CA ALA A 300 22.46 -5.23 18.42
C ALA A 300 23.08 -4.14 19.32
N GLY A 301 23.08 -2.90 18.88
CA GLY A 301 23.58 -1.78 19.68
C GLY A 301 24.95 -1.20 19.31
N ALA A 302 25.72 -1.83 18.40
CA ALA A 302 27.07 -1.35 18.07
C ALA A 302 27.20 -0.68 16.69
N ALA A 303 26.18 -0.72 15.83
CA ALA A 303 26.28 -0.24 14.45
C ALA A 303 25.32 0.90 14.13
N PRO A 304 25.69 1.81 13.23
CA PRO A 304 24.76 2.79 12.64
C PRO A 304 23.53 2.08 12.05
N THR A 305 22.37 2.72 12.17
CA THR A 305 21.11 2.21 11.59
C THR A 305 20.32 3.33 10.90
N VAL A 306 19.24 2.98 10.23
CA VAL A 306 18.33 3.92 9.58
C VAL A 306 16.92 3.64 10.04
N LEU A 307 16.22 4.67 10.50
CA LEU A 307 14.79 4.65 10.70
C LEU A 307 14.10 5.27 9.49
N THR A 308 13.00 4.67 9.05
CA THR A 308 12.18 5.25 7.97
C THR A 308 10.86 5.71 8.56
N TYR A 309 10.72 7.02 8.74
CA TYR A 309 9.50 7.66 9.23
C TYR A 309 8.51 7.92 8.09
N TYR A 310 7.23 7.75 8.37
CA TYR A 310 6.14 7.94 7.41
C TYR A 310 5.12 8.96 7.90
N GLN A 311 4.58 9.75 6.94
CA GLN A 311 3.50 10.68 7.21
C GLN A 311 2.51 10.70 6.04
N ALA A 312 1.25 10.31 6.32
CA ALA A 312 0.14 10.36 5.39
C ALA A 312 -0.57 11.71 5.48
N LEU A 313 -0.66 12.43 4.36
CA LEU A 313 -1.12 13.83 4.36
C LEU A 313 -2.46 14.02 3.63
N GLY A 314 -3.17 12.94 3.30
CA GLY A 314 -4.36 12.97 2.43
C GLY A 314 -5.57 13.68 3.03
N GLU A 315 -5.65 13.82 4.34
CA GLU A 315 -6.74 14.56 5.01
C GLU A 315 -6.45 16.04 5.20
N LEU A 316 -5.19 16.43 5.20
CA LEU A 316 -4.79 17.79 5.57
C LEU A 316 -5.05 18.76 4.42
N PRO A 317 -5.88 19.80 4.61
CA PRO A 317 -6.10 20.82 3.59
C PRO A 317 -4.79 21.49 3.17
N GLY A 318 -4.59 21.64 1.86
CA GLY A 318 -3.37 22.28 1.33
C GLY A 318 -2.07 21.48 1.49
N ALA A 319 -2.10 20.26 2.04
CA ALA A 319 -0.90 19.47 2.36
C ALA A 319 0.02 19.24 1.16
N ARG A 320 -0.52 19.04 -0.06
CA ARG A 320 0.30 18.87 -1.26
C ARG A 320 1.10 20.13 -1.59
N ALA A 321 0.49 21.31 -1.42
CA ALA A 321 1.18 22.58 -1.61
C ALA A 321 2.24 22.80 -0.50
N ALA A 322 1.87 22.53 0.75
CA ALA A 322 2.80 22.60 1.87
C ALA A 322 3.99 21.64 1.68
N LEU A 323 3.74 20.41 1.25
CA LEU A 323 4.77 19.42 0.97
C LEU A 323 5.77 19.90 -0.10
N ALA A 324 5.30 20.63 -1.11
CA ALA A 324 6.14 21.18 -2.16
C ALA A 324 6.91 22.46 -1.72
N GLN A 325 6.28 23.33 -0.90
CA GLN A 325 6.75 24.68 -0.63
C GLN A 325 7.55 24.82 0.67
N GLN A 326 7.20 24.02 1.70
CA GLN A 326 7.91 24.13 2.99
C GLN A 326 9.36 23.65 2.87
N PRO A 327 10.31 24.33 3.55
CA PRO A 327 11.71 23.97 3.53
C PRO A 327 11.96 22.63 4.23
N TRP A 328 13.12 22.03 3.95
CA TRP A 328 13.54 20.78 4.58
C TRP A 328 13.51 20.84 6.11
N THR A 329 13.95 21.96 6.69
CA THR A 329 14.02 22.17 8.15
C THR A 329 12.66 22.06 8.81
N HIS A 330 11.59 22.57 8.18
CA HIS A 330 10.22 22.46 8.68
C HIS A 330 9.83 20.99 8.93
N TRP A 331 10.09 20.14 7.94
CA TRP A 331 9.75 18.71 8.04
C TRP A 331 10.68 17.95 8.98
N ALA A 332 11.98 18.26 8.97
CA ALA A 332 12.96 17.61 9.84
C ALA A 332 12.68 17.91 11.31
N ASP A 333 12.37 19.17 11.66
CA ASP A 333 12.04 19.56 13.03
C ASP A 333 10.73 18.93 13.51
N ALA A 334 9.70 18.85 12.66
CA ALA A 334 8.44 18.17 12.98
C ALA A 334 8.67 16.68 13.27
N ILE A 335 9.47 15.99 12.46
CA ILE A 335 9.78 14.57 12.63
C ILE A 335 10.56 14.34 13.93
N VAL A 336 11.59 15.16 14.19
CA VAL A 336 12.38 15.06 15.44
C VAL A 336 11.49 15.33 16.66
N HIS A 337 10.56 16.28 16.56
CA HIS A 337 9.58 16.55 17.62
C HIS A 337 8.67 15.34 17.87
N ALA A 338 8.09 14.77 16.82
CA ALA A 338 7.20 13.60 16.91
C ALA A 338 7.88 12.40 17.60
N LEU A 339 9.12 12.13 17.22
CA LEU A 339 9.87 10.99 17.74
C LEU A 339 10.60 11.26 19.07
N SER A 340 10.54 12.47 19.62
CA SER A 340 11.25 12.83 20.85
C SER A 340 10.68 12.16 22.10
N ALA A 341 9.39 11.86 22.13
CA ALA A 341 8.74 11.20 23.26
C ALA A 341 9.24 9.76 23.47
N PRO A 342 9.21 8.87 22.45
CA PRO A 342 9.80 7.54 22.57
C PRO A 342 11.34 7.57 22.61
N HIS A 343 11.99 8.56 21.97
CA HIS A 343 13.43 8.61 21.77
C HIS A 343 14.01 10.00 22.05
N PRO A 344 14.24 10.34 23.32
CA PRO A 344 14.74 11.67 23.70
C PRO A 344 16.16 11.97 23.21
N ASP A 345 16.93 10.93 22.88
CA ASP A 345 18.30 11.04 22.36
C ASP A 345 18.38 11.12 20.82
N LEU A 346 17.22 11.10 20.10
CA LEU A 346 17.17 11.10 18.64
C LEU A 346 17.96 12.27 18.05
N ARG A 347 17.77 13.49 18.54
CA ARG A 347 18.46 14.69 18.02
C ARG A 347 19.99 14.59 18.14
N ALA A 348 20.48 13.97 19.19
CA ALA A 348 21.92 13.76 19.41
C ALA A 348 22.49 12.61 18.56
N ARG A 349 21.65 11.64 18.18
CA ARG A 349 22.05 10.45 17.42
C ARG A 349 21.87 10.59 15.91
N ALA A 350 20.95 11.45 15.46
CA ALA A 350 20.69 11.67 14.05
C ALA A 350 21.86 12.39 13.38
N THR A 351 22.43 11.78 12.36
CA THR A 351 23.54 12.33 11.57
C THR A 351 23.08 12.93 10.24
N HIS A 352 21.98 12.40 9.70
CA HIS A 352 21.41 12.85 8.44
C HIS A 352 19.92 12.47 8.37
N ILE A 353 19.11 13.37 7.78
CA ILE A 353 17.68 13.12 7.50
C ILE A 353 17.43 13.38 6.02
N ALA A 354 17.18 12.31 5.26
CA ALA A 354 16.82 12.42 3.86
C ALA A 354 15.29 12.38 3.73
N ILE A 355 14.68 13.42 3.14
CA ILE A 355 13.23 13.55 3.01
C ILE A 355 12.84 13.38 1.55
N THR A 356 11.95 12.40 1.30
CA THR A 356 11.31 12.18 0.00
C THR A 356 9.86 12.66 0.07
N ARG A 357 9.46 13.45 -0.92
CA ARG A 357 8.15 14.08 -1.03
C ARG A 357 7.36 13.46 -2.17
N HIS A 358 6.25 12.82 -1.86
CA HIS A 358 5.38 12.19 -2.84
C HIS A 358 4.07 12.98 -2.95
N GLY A 359 3.90 13.81 -3.97
CA GLY A 359 2.69 14.63 -4.13
C GLY A 359 1.42 13.81 -4.47
N HIS A 360 1.58 12.61 -5.02
CA HIS A 360 0.51 11.70 -5.42
C HIS A 360 0.96 10.26 -5.13
N ALA A 361 1.10 9.91 -3.86
CA ALA A 361 1.72 8.65 -3.45
C ALA A 361 0.80 7.45 -3.65
N MET A 362 -0.43 7.53 -3.19
CA MET A 362 -1.36 6.40 -3.24
C MET A 362 -2.79 6.85 -3.50
N ALA A 363 -3.54 5.98 -4.19
CA ALA A 363 -4.96 6.19 -4.42
C ALA A 363 -5.72 6.15 -3.08
N THR A 364 -6.59 7.15 -2.90
CA THR A 364 -7.49 7.25 -1.75
C THR A 364 -8.91 6.91 -2.19
N PRO A 365 -9.47 5.76 -1.79
CA PRO A 365 -10.82 5.34 -2.17
C PRO A 365 -11.87 6.13 -1.37
N VAL A 366 -12.21 7.32 -1.86
CA VAL A 366 -13.30 8.13 -1.30
C VAL A 366 -14.67 7.52 -1.65
N PRO A 367 -15.78 7.94 -1.01
CA PRO A 367 -17.12 7.46 -1.35
C PRO A 367 -17.42 7.49 -2.86
N GLY A 368 -17.96 6.39 -3.38
CA GLY A 368 -18.29 6.20 -4.81
C GLY A 368 -17.13 5.73 -5.69
N THR A 369 -15.92 5.58 -5.15
CA THR A 369 -14.74 5.15 -5.93
C THR A 369 -14.90 3.74 -6.49
N GLN A 370 -15.33 2.78 -5.67
CA GLN A 370 -15.45 1.38 -6.11
C GLN A 370 -16.61 1.19 -7.08
N GLN A 371 -17.72 1.87 -6.86
CA GLN A 371 -18.84 1.89 -7.82
C GLN A 371 -18.38 2.40 -9.18
N PHE A 372 -17.63 3.50 -9.21
CA PHE A 372 -17.11 4.08 -10.45
C PHE A 372 -16.15 3.13 -11.18
N LEU A 373 -15.18 2.55 -10.47
CA LEU A 373 -14.19 1.65 -11.07
C LEU A 373 -14.83 0.35 -11.58
N SER A 374 -15.82 -0.20 -10.88
CA SER A 374 -16.57 -1.38 -11.32
C SER A 374 -17.31 -1.13 -12.63
N GLN A 375 -17.88 0.06 -12.84
CA GLN A 375 -18.55 0.43 -14.10
C GLN A 375 -17.58 0.51 -15.29
N ILE A 376 -16.34 0.92 -15.08
CA ILE A 376 -15.28 0.88 -16.11
C ILE A 376 -14.90 -0.57 -16.42
N ALA A 377 -14.69 -1.38 -15.40
CA ALA A 377 -14.31 -2.78 -15.55
C ALA A 377 -15.39 -3.60 -16.32
N LEU A 378 -16.66 -3.39 -16.02
CA LEU A 378 -17.79 -4.07 -16.70
C LEU A 378 -17.91 -3.73 -18.19
N LYS A 379 -17.41 -2.57 -18.63
CA LYS A 379 -17.37 -2.18 -20.05
C LYS A 379 -16.17 -2.74 -20.81
N SER A 380 -15.19 -3.28 -20.10
CA SER A 380 -14.06 -3.96 -20.74
C SER A 380 -14.45 -5.36 -21.19
N PRO A 381 -13.89 -5.86 -22.32
CA PRO A 381 -14.21 -7.21 -22.78
C PRO A 381 -14.02 -8.23 -21.65
N PRO A 382 -14.96 -9.17 -21.46
CA PRO A 382 -14.84 -10.16 -20.40
C PRO A 382 -13.56 -10.98 -20.62
N ASP A 383 -12.68 -10.92 -19.63
CA ASP A 383 -11.45 -11.70 -19.67
C ASP A 383 -11.75 -13.17 -19.37
N LYS A 384 -11.04 -14.08 -20.05
CA LYS A 384 -11.19 -15.50 -19.81
C LYS A 384 -10.75 -15.80 -18.37
N ARG A 385 -11.51 -16.66 -17.70
CA ARG A 385 -11.20 -17.15 -16.36
C ARG A 385 -9.79 -17.74 -16.34
N TYR A 386 -8.95 -17.26 -15.43
CA TYR A 386 -7.62 -17.82 -15.22
C TYR A 386 -7.72 -19.04 -14.31
N GLN A 387 -7.10 -20.12 -14.76
CA GLN A 387 -6.93 -21.30 -13.93
C GLN A 387 -5.66 -21.12 -13.10
N LEU A 388 -5.81 -21.02 -11.80
CA LEU A 388 -4.68 -21.07 -10.89
C LEU A 388 -4.04 -22.45 -10.91
N SER A 389 -2.77 -22.54 -10.50
CA SER A 389 -2.03 -23.82 -10.42
C SER A 389 -2.66 -24.86 -9.48
N ASN A 390 -3.65 -24.47 -8.69
CA ASN A 390 -4.45 -25.34 -7.81
C ASN A 390 -5.80 -25.75 -8.45
N GLY A 391 -6.07 -25.41 -9.72
CA GLY A 391 -7.31 -25.72 -10.42
C GLY A 391 -8.45 -24.71 -10.24
N GLU A 392 -8.31 -23.74 -9.34
CA GLU A 392 -9.32 -22.68 -9.14
C GLU A 392 -9.33 -21.70 -10.31
N GLN A 393 -10.52 -21.32 -10.74
CA GLN A 393 -10.73 -20.29 -11.75
C GLN A 393 -10.97 -18.94 -11.04
N MET A 394 -10.06 -18.01 -11.18
CA MET A 394 -10.21 -16.67 -10.64
C MET A 394 -10.65 -15.69 -11.73
N ALA A 395 -11.80 -15.06 -11.54
CA ALA A 395 -12.24 -13.93 -12.35
C ALA A 395 -11.60 -12.66 -11.76
N VAL A 396 -10.60 -12.13 -12.42
CA VAL A 396 -9.93 -10.89 -11.99
C VAL A 396 -10.49 -9.71 -12.79
N LEU A 397 -10.51 -8.52 -12.17
CA LEU A 397 -10.93 -7.29 -12.83
C LEU A 397 -10.10 -7.04 -14.10
N PRO A 398 -10.71 -6.94 -15.29
CA PRO A 398 -9.96 -6.69 -16.52
C PRO A 398 -9.29 -5.30 -16.47
N SER A 399 -8.10 -5.21 -17.04
CA SER A 399 -7.48 -3.91 -17.29
C SER A 399 -8.24 -3.17 -18.37
N PRO A 400 -8.56 -1.88 -18.21
CA PRO A 400 -9.21 -1.09 -19.24
C PRO A 400 -8.36 -1.04 -20.51
N THR A 401 -8.98 -1.19 -21.69
CA THR A 401 -8.27 -1.26 -22.98
C THR A 401 -8.93 -0.39 -24.06
N THR A 402 -8.13 -0.01 -25.04
CA THR A 402 -8.57 0.41 -26.38
C THR A 402 -8.18 -0.68 -27.39
N ALA A 403 -8.21 -0.39 -28.68
CA ALA A 403 -7.75 -1.34 -29.69
C ALA A 403 -6.27 -1.74 -29.55
N ARG A 404 -5.41 -0.81 -29.09
CA ARG A 404 -3.96 -1.01 -29.02
C ARG A 404 -3.31 -0.59 -27.70
N LEU A 405 -4.04 0.06 -26.81
CA LEU A 405 -3.57 0.43 -25.48
C LEU A 405 -4.25 -0.43 -24.42
N ALA A 406 -3.49 -0.92 -23.44
CA ALA A 406 -4.00 -1.45 -22.19
C ALA A 406 -3.48 -0.61 -21.03
N PHE A 407 -4.32 -0.33 -20.05
CA PHE A 407 -3.96 0.52 -18.92
C PHE A 407 -3.79 -0.35 -17.67
N ALA A 408 -2.57 -0.36 -17.12
CA ALA A 408 -2.19 -1.18 -15.99
C ALA A 408 -1.59 -0.30 -14.89
N HIS A 409 -2.25 -0.23 -13.77
CA HIS A 409 -1.77 0.45 -12.55
C HIS A 409 -2.68 0.07 -11.38
N ALA A 410 -2.19 0.13 -10.16
CA ALA A 410 -2.99 -0.10 -8.95
C ALA A 410 -4.17 0.89 -8.80
N ASP A 411 -4.06 2.10 -9.38
CA ASP A 411 -5.15 3.09 -9.42
C ASP A 411 -6.46 2.54 -9.98
N TRP A 412 -6.40 1.59 -10.93
CA TRP A 412 -7.58 0.94 -11.51
C TRP A 412 -8.31 0.00 -10.55
N SER A 413 -7.73 -0.24 -9.38
CA SER A 413 -8.35 -0.92 -8.25
C SER A 413 -8.77 0.05 -7.14
N GLY A 414 -8.28 1.30 -7.18
CA GLY A 414 -8.43 2.27 -6.09
C GLY A 414 -7.67 1.87 -4.83
N TYR A 415 -6.69 0.97 -4.95
CA TYR A 415 -5.91 0.45 -3.84
C TYR A 415 -4.43 0.24 -4.24
N SER A 416 -3.54 0.99 -3.60
CA SER A 416 -2.13 1.08 -3.99
C SER A 416 -1.27 0.05 -3.27
N VAL A 417 -1.45 -1.23 -3.60
CA VAL A 417 -0.63 -2.36 -3.09
C VAL A 417 0.00 -3.14 -4.24
N PHE A 418 1.05 -3.90 -3.92
CA PHE A 418 1.81 -4.68 -4.91
C PHE A 418 0.92 -5.69 -5.64
N GLU A 419 0.04 -6.38 -4.95
CA GLU A 419 -0.86 -7.39 -5.49
C GLU A 419 -1.76 -6.83 -6.59
N GLU A 420 -2.29 -5.63 -6.39
CA GLU A 420 -3.11 -4.95 -7.40
C GLU A 420 -2.27 -4.54 -8.61
N ALA A 421 -1.12 -3.90 -8.38
CA ALA A 421 -0.23 -3.47 -9.45
C ALA A 421 0.24 -4.64 -10.31
N PHE A 422 0.68 -5.73 -9.67
CA PHE A 422 1.14 -6.95 -10.35
C PHE A 422 0.02 -7.59 -11.16
N THR A 423 -1.16 -7.75 -10.55
CA THR A 423 -2.33 -8.36 -11.19
C THR A 423 -2.77 -7.56 -12.41
N ARG A 424 -2.84 -6.22 -12.30
CA ARG A 424 -3.19 -5.34 -13.43
C ARG A 424 -2.17 -5.44 -14.57
N GLY A 425 -0.88 -5.45 -14.26
CA GLY A 425 0.19 -5.64 -15.26
C GLY A 425 0.10 -6.98 -15.98
N HIS A 426 -0.13 -8.06 -15.23
CA HIS A 426 -0.30 -9.41 -15.77
C HIS A 426 -1.50 -9.50 -16.73
N HIS A 427 -2.66 -8.95 -16.31
CA HIS A 427 -3.88 -8.95 -17.16
C HIS A 427 -3.72 -8.12 -18.41
N ALA A 428 -3.11 -6.94 -18.32
CA ALA A 428 -2.84 -6.10 -19.49
C ALA A 428 -1.94 -6.82 -20.51
N ALA A 429 -0.91 -7.55 -20.03
CA ALA A 429 -0.05 -8.34 -20.89
C ALA A 429 -0.80 -9.46 -21.61
N LEU A 430 -1.66 -10.19 -20.89
CA LEU A 430 -2.47 -11.27 -21.48
C LEU A 430 -3.50 -10.77 -22.48
N ALA A 431 -4.12 -9.62 -22.25
CA ALA A 431 -5.06 -8.99 -23.17
C ALA A 431 -4.37 -8.61 -24.51
N HIS A 432 -3.05 -8.36 -24.49
CA HIS A 432 -2.28 -7.97 -25.67
C HIS A 432 -1.44 -9.09 -26.29
N ALA A 433 -1.32 -10.25 -25.66
CA ALA A 433 -0.57 -11.39 -26.17
C ALA A 433 -1.25 -12.13 -27.34
N ARG A 434 -2.43 -11.66 -27.78
CA ARG A 434 -3.24 -12.26 -28.88
C ARG A 434 -3.12 -11.48 -30.16
#